data_f15e283bf2e1cf536a1153e806cf97f1
#
_entry.id   f15e283bf2e1cf536a1153e806cf97f1
#
_cell.length_a   1.000
_cell.length_b   1.000
_cell.length_c   1.000
_cell.angle_alpha   90.00
_cell.angle_beta   90.00
_cell.angle_gamma   90.00
#
_symmetry.space_group_name_H-M   'P 1'
#
loop_
_entity.id
_entity.type
_entity.pdbx_description
1 polymer ?
#
loop_
_entity_poly.entity_id
_entity_poly.type
_entity_poly.pdbx_seq_one_letter_code
_entity_poly.pdbx_strand_id
1 'polypeptide(L)'
;ICSGLVGSEMCIRDRDADQLAQLLEFNDDSPVGLRDRAIMELFYSSGLRLAELVSLNLGDVDFNEGMVEVTGKGAKTRRVPVGRMAREALQQWLSARATLAAQDETALFVGVRGRRINRSTVQKQLNQRALEKGAPRSVHPHLLRHSFASHLLESSGDLRAVQELLGHANISTTQIYTHLDFQHLAEVYDKAHP
;
A
#
# COMPACT_ATOMS: atom_id res chain seq x y z
N ILE A 1 32.12 -0.66 26.61
CA ILE A 1 32.30 -0.79 25.14
C ILE A 1 31.03 -1.41 24.60
N CYS A 2 29.96 -0.64 24.49
CA CYS A 2 28.70 -1.00 23.79
C CYS A 2 28.02 0.29 23.32
N SER A 3 28.63 1.05 22.40
CA SER A 3 28.08 2.31 21.90
C SER A 3 28.07 2.42 20.34
N GLY A 4 28.17 1.29 19.65
CA GLY A 4 28.36 1.32 18.19
C GLY A 4 27.20 0.79 17.33
N LEU A 5 26.22 0.09 17.89
CA LEU A 5 25.22 -0.62 17.08
C LEU A 5 23.85 0.11 16.97
N VAL A 6 23.47 0.91 17.94
CA VAL A 6 22.18 1.61 17.95
C VAL A 6 22.15 2.77 16.93
N GLY A 7 23.27 3.44 16.71
CA GLY A 7 23.34 4.56 15.76
C GLY A 7 23.26 4.15 14.28
N SER A 8 23.71 2.94 13.93
CA SER A 8 23.71 2.49 12.53
C SER A 8 22.35 1.98 12.06
N GLU A 9 21.58 1.35 12.93
CA GLU A 9 20.23 0.88 12.61
C GLU A 9 19.25 2.04 12.51
N MET A 10 19.37 3.05 13.36
CA MET A 10 18.55 4.27 13.31
C MET A 10 18.82 5.07 12.03
N CYS A 11 20.09 5.26 11.65
CA CYS A 11 20.47 5.94 10.39
C CYS A 11 20.04 5.18 9.12
N ILE A 12 19.89 3.87 9.17
CA ILE A 12 19.41 3.08 8.02
C ILE A 12 17.89 3.23 7.90
N ARG A 13 17.16 3.24 9.01
CA ARG A 13 15.69 3.39 9.06
C ARG A 13 15.23 4.77 8.60
N ASP A 14 15.86 5.83 9.08
CA ASP A 14 15.55 7.22 8.67
C ASP A 14 15.75 7.41 7.16
N ARG A 15 16.80 6.80 6.60
CA ARG A 15 17.07 6.84 5.16
C ARG A 15 16.02 6.10 4.33
N ASP A 16 15.47 5.00 4.85
CA ASP A 16 14.42 4.24 4.18
C ASP A 16 13.08 5.01 4.19
N ALA A 17 12.76 5.75 5.25
CA ALA A 17 11.58 6.61 5.33
C ALA A 17 11.66 7.79 4.37
N ASP A 18 12.79 8.52 4.32
CA ASP A 18 13.01 9.63 3.39
C ASP A 18 12.96 9.19 1.92
N GLN A 19 13.53 8.02 1.61
CA GLN A 19 13.47 7.46 0.27
C GLN A 19 12.06 7.07 -0.13
N LEU A 20 11.28 6.57 0.82
CA LEU A 20 9.89 6.22 0.59
C LEU A 20 9.04 7.48 0.37
N ALA A 21 9.26 8.54 1.17
CA ALA A 21 8.62 9.84 0.97
C ALA A 21 8.87 10.37 -0.44
N GLN A 22 10.12 10.35 -0.89
CA GLN A 22 10.49 10.76 -2.25
C GLN A 22 9.82 9.92 -3.35
N LEU A 23 9.62 8.62 -3.10
CA LEU A 23 8.91 7.73 -4.03
C LEU A 23 7.42 8.07 -4.15
N LEU A 24 6.80 8.52 -3.06
CA LEU A 24 5.39 8.92 -3.01
C LEU A 24 5.13 10.32 -3.57
N GLU A 25 6.18 11.12 -3.80
CA GLU A 25 6.08 12.41 -4.50
C GLU A 25 5.83 12.21 -5.99
N PHE A 26 4.62 12.47 -6.44
CA PHE A 26 4.21 12.41 -7.84
C PHE A 26 3.93 13.80 -8.41
N ASN A 27 4.55 14.10 -9.56
CA ASN A 27 4.33 15.31 -10.35
C ASN A 27 3.79 14.99 -11.75
N ASP A 28 3.13 13.82 -11.90
CA ASP A 28 2.58 13.36 -13.17
C ASP A 28 1.07 13.20 -13.04
N ASP A 29 0.31 14.15 -13.60
CA ASP A 29 -1.14 14.17 -13.60
C ASP A 29 -1.74 13.40 -14.80
N SER A 30 -0.91 12.70 -15.58
CA SER A 30 -1.40 11.81 -16.62
C SER A 30 -2.23 10.66 -16.00
N PRO A 31 -3.19 10.07 -16.75
CA PRO A 31 -3.96 8.93 -16.24
C PRO A 31 -3.08 7.77 -15.74
N VAL A 32 -1.90 7.58 -16.34
CA VAL A 32 -0.93 6.57 -15.94
C VAL A 32 -0.23 6.99 -14.63
N GLY A 33 0.15 8.27 -14.51
CA GLY A 33 0.75 8.82 -13.30
C GLY A 33 -0.19 8.75 -12.10
N LEU A 34 -1.45 9.15 -12.27
CA LEU A 34 -2.48 9.07 -11.22
C LEU A 34 -2.73 7.63 -10.78
N ARG A 35 -2.74 6.67 -11.73
CA ARG A 35 -2.84 5.25 -11.41
C ARG A 35 -1.65 4.79 -10.56
N ASP A 36 -0.45 5.12 -10.98
CA ASP A 36 0.77 4.64 -10.35
C ASP A 36 0.94 5.24 -8.95
N ARG A 37 0.54 6.51 -8.77
CA ARG A 37 0.42 7.13 -7.46
C ARG A 37 -0.57 6.37 -6.57
N ALA A 38 -1.77 6.10 -7.05
CA ALA A 38 -2.79 5.38 -6.28
C ALA A 38 -2.32 3.96 -5.90
N ILE A 39 -1.59 3.27 -6.78
CA ILE A 39 -0.99 1.97 -6.50
C ILE A 39 0.03 2.07 -5.35
N MET A 40 0.93 3.04 -5.39
CA MET A 40 1.98 3.20 -4.37
C MET A 40 1.41 3.61 -3.02
N GLU A 41 0.49 4.57 -3.00
CA GLU A 41 -0.20 5.02 -1.79
C GLU A 41 -0.98 3.86 -1.15
N LEU A 42 -1.67 3.04 -1.95
CA LEU A 42 -2.39 1.88 -1.44
C LEU A 42 -1.45 0.79 -0.91
N PHE A 43 -0.33 0.53 -1.56
CA PHE A 43 0.68 -0.39 -1.03
C PHE A 43 1.19 0.05 0.33
N TYR A 44 1.52 1.34 0.44
CA TYR A 44 2.07 1.90 1.66
C TYR A 44 1.03 1.97 2.77
N SER A 45 -0.22 2.36 2.47
CA SER A 45 -1.27 2.52 3.49
C SER A 45 -1.89 1.23 3.98
N SER A 46 -1.88 0.18 3.16
CA SER A 46 -2.64 -1.04 3.47
C SER A 46 -1.77 -2.29 3.51
N GLY A 47 -0.50 -2.18 3.20
CA GLY A 47 0.45 -3.29 3.23
C GLY A 47 0.05 -4.50 2.39
N LEU A 48 -0.64 -4.28 1.28
CA LEU A 48 -1.15 -5.34 0.41
C LEU A 48 -0.03 -6.16 -0.23
N ARG A 49 -0.32 -7.42 -0.56
CA ARG A 49 0.54 -8.19 -1.46
C ARG A 49 0.29 -7.75 -2.89
N LEU A 50 1.32 -7.80 -3.74
CA LEU A 50 1.18 -7.47 -5.16
C LEU A 50 0.05 -8.25 -5.86
N ALA A 51 -0.12 -9.53 -5.49
CA ALA A 51 -1.19 -10.36 -6.01
C ALA A 51 -2.58 -9.87 -5.60
N GLU A 52 -2.72 -9.43 -4.34
CA GLU A 52 -3.95 -8.89 -3.80
C GLU A 52 -4.29 -7.58 -4.50
N LEU A 53 -3.35 -6.65 -4.60
CA LEU A 53 -3.55 -5.36 -5.24
C LEU A 53 -4.03 -5.49 -6.70
N VAL A 54 -3.38 -6.33 -7.52
CA VAL A 54 -3.76 -6.48 -8.93
C VAL A 54 -5.09 -7.22 -9.10
N SER A 55 -5.56 -7.95 -8.09
CA SER A 55 -6.87 -8.63 -8.12
C SER A 55 -8.04 -7.74 -7.74
N LEU A 56 -7.81 -6.57 -7.14
CA LEU A 56 -8.88 -5.67 -6.69
C LEU A 56 -9.80 -5.25 -7.83
N ASN A 57 -11.08 -5.18 -7.51
CA ASN A 57 -12.15 -4.64 -8.34
C ASN A 57 -12.64 -3.29 -7.78
N LEU A 58 -13.43 -2.58 -8.55
CA LEU A 58 -14.04 -1.32 -8.13
C LEU A 58 -14.89 -1.47 -6.86
N GLY A 59 -15.61 -2.59 -6.73
CA GLY A 59 -16.50 -2.86 -5.59
C GLY A 59 -15.78 -3.28 -4.31
N ASP A 60 -14.47 -3.55 -4.37
CA ASP A 60 -13.70 -4.00 -3.20
C ASP A 60 -13.24 -2.83 -2.32
N VAL A 61 -13.45 -1.57 -2.75
CA VAL A 61 -13.07 -0.35 -2.01
C VAL A 61 -14.29 0.33 -1.46
N ASP A 62 -14.38 0.44 -0.15
CA ASP A 62 -15.37 1.23 0.55
C ASP A 62 -14.78 2.59 0.97
N PHE A 63 -15.13 3.63 0.21
CA PHE A 63 -14.66 4.99 0.47
C PHE A 63 -15.29 5.63 1.70
N ASN A 64 -16.50 5.19 2.11
CA ASN A 64 -17.19 5.75 3.27
C ASN A 64 -16.54 5.27 4.56
N GLU A 65 -16.25 3.97 4.63
CA GLU A 65 -15.57 3.38 5.78
C GLU A 65 -14.04 3.44 5.69
N GLY A 66 -13.49 3.84 4.53
CA GLY A 66 -12.05 3.88 4.30
C GLY A 66 -11.41 2.49 4.37
N MET A 67 -12.06 1.49 3.80
CA MET A 67 -11.64 0.09 3.86
C MET A 67 -11.49 -0.51 2.46
N VAL A 68 -10.59 -1.47 2.33
CA VAL A 68 -10.48 -2.32 1.14
C VAL A 68 -10.62 -3.78 1.55
N GLU A 69 -11.44 -4.52 0.81
CA GLU A 69 -11.59 -5.95 0.98
C GLU A 69 -10.62 -6.70 0.06
N VAL A 70 -9.81 -7.59 0.63
CA VAL A 70 -8.81 -8.34 -0.10
C VAL A 70 -8.98 -9.84 0.12
N THR A 71 -8.86 -10.61 -0.95
CA THR A 71 -8.90 -12.07 -0.91
C THR A 71 -7.48 -12.62 -0.97
N GLY A 72 -7.06 -13.30 0.08
CA GLY A 72 -5.75 -13.92 0.21
C GLY A 72 -5.71 -15.38 -0.21
N LYS A 73 -4.62 -16.07 0.13
CA LYS A 73 -4.45 -17.51 -0.12
C LYS A 73 -5.56 -18.33 0.57
N GLY A 74 -6.17 -19.25 -0.17
CA GLY A 74 -7.27 -20.10 0.34
C GLY A 74 -8.62 -19.39 0.37
N ALA A 75 -8.83 -18.38 -0.48
CA ALA A 75 -10.07 -17.62 -0.60
C ALA A 75 -10.54 -16.97 0.72
N LYS A 76 -9.61 -16.72 1.65
CA LYS A 76 -9.90 -15.98 2.88
C LYS A 76 -9.91 -14.48 2.58
N THR A 77 -11.04 -13.85 2.84
CA THR A 77 -11.18 -12.38 2.74
C THR A 77 -10.80 -11.72 4.06
N ARG A 78 -10.24 -10.51 3.96
CA ARG A 78 -10.04 -9.62 5.10
C ARG A 78 -10.26 -8.18 4.65
N ARG A 79 -10.67 -7.32 5.58
CA ARG A 79 -10.77 -5.89 5.37
C ARG A 79 -9.51 -5.22 5.92
N VAL A 80 -8.97 -4.27 5.18
CA VAL A 80 -7.75 -3.54 5.52
C VAL A 80 -8.04 -2.04 5.41
N PRO A 81 -7.62 -1.22 6.39
CA PRO A 81 -7.83 0.22 6.34
C PRO A 81 -7.02 0.86 5.20
N VAL A 82 -7.59 1.93 4.65
CA VAL A 82 -6.97 2.76 3.61
C VAL A 82 -6.82 4.17 4.17
N GLY A 83 -5.59 4.63 4.32
CA GLY A 83 -5.28 5.96 4.85
C GLY A 83 -5.81 7.09 3.94
N ARG A 84 -5.87 8.30 4.49
CA ARG A 84 -6.44 9.47 3.81
C ARG A 84 -5.77 9.75 2.47
N MET A 85 -4.44 9.76 2.40
CA MET A 85 -3.68 10.04 1.18
C MET A 85 -3.95 9.00 0.09
N ALA A 86 -4.04 7.71 0.46
CA ALA A 86 -4.38 6.65 -0.48
C ALA A 86 -5.83 6.78 -0.99
N ARG A 87 -6.78 7.19 -0.15
CA ARG A 87 -8.17 7.46 -0.57
C ARG A 87 -8.24 8.61 -1.57
N GLU A 88 -7.55 9.71 -1.30
CA GLU A 88 -7.46 10.86 -2.21
C GLU A 88 -6.83 10.46 -3.55
N ALA A 89 -5.73 9.73 -3.54
CA ALA A 89 -5.07 9.23 -4.74
C ALA A 89 -5.97 8.26 -5.53
N LEU A 90 -6.70 7.38 -4.85
CA LEU A 90 -7.67 6.48 -5.48
C LEU A 90 -8.83 7.25 -6.12
N GLN A 91 -9.36 8.29 -5.49
CA GLN A 91 -10.43 9.13 -6.06
C GLN A 91 -9.97 9.84 -7.33
N GLN A 92 -8.74 10.41 -7.32
CA GLN A 92 -8.14 11.03 -8.50
C GLN A 92 -7.95 10.00 -9.63
N TRP A 93 -7.43 8.83 -9.29
CA TRP A 93 -7.29 7.74 -10.25
C TRP A 93 -8.65 7.31 -10.84
N LEU A 94 -9.68 7.11 -10.02
CA LEU A 94 -11.00 6.69 -10.50
C LEU A 94 -11.61 7.70 -11.48
N SER A 95 -11.40 8.99 -11.26
CA SER A 95 -11.82 10.04 -12.18
C SER A 95 -11.12 9.93 -13.54
N ALA A 96 -9.82 9.60 -13.54
CA ALA A 96 -9.04 9.43 -14.76
C ALA A 96 -9.21 8.04 -15.41
N ARG A 97 -9.57 7.01 -14.63
CA ARG A 97 -9.65 5.61 -15.07
C ARG A 97 -10.57 5.42 -16.30
N ALA A 98 -11.67 6.15 -16.37
CA ALA A 98 -12.62 6.06 -17.46
C ALA A 98 -11.99 6.34 -18.83
N THR A 99 -10.89 7.09 -18.89
CA THR A 99 -10.17 7.39 -20.13
C THR A 99 -9.31 6.22 -20.63
N LEU A 100 -9.02 5.26 -19.76
CA LEU A 100 -8.17 4.11 -20.08
C LEU A 100 -8.93 2.79 -20.09
N ALA A 101 -9.91 2.61 -19.21
CA ALA A 101 -10.58 1.34 -18.99
C ALA A 101 -11.46 0.94 -20.20
N ALA A 102 -11.43 -0.36 -20.54
CA ALA A 102 -12.41 -0.93 -21.45
C ALA A 102 -13.81 -0.90 -20.78
N GLN A 103 -14.86 -0.87 -21.60
CA GLN A 103 -16.25 -0.61 -21.21
C GLN A 103 -16.74 -1.54 -20.06
N ASP A 104 -16.36 -2.82 -20.09
CA ASP A 104 -16.83 -3.83 -19.13
C ASP A 104 -15.75 -4.24 -18.12
N GLU A 105 -14.67 -3.44 -17.97
CA GLU A 105 -13.59 -3.80 -17.07
C GLU A 105 -13.91 -3.39 -15.64
N THR A 106 -13.98 -4.37 -14.75
CA THR A 106 -14.28 -4.20 -13.32
C THR A 106 -13.05 -4.03 -12.44
N ALA A 107 -11.84 -4.31 -12.98
CA ALA A 107 -10.61 -4.17 -12.21
C ALA A 107 -10.40 -2.75 -11.70
N LEU A 108 -9.99 -2.60 -10.44
CA LEU A 108 -9.65 -1.30 -9.88
C LEU A 108 -8.52 -0.63 -10.68
N PHE A 109 -7.45 -1.38 -10.95
CA PHE A 109 -6.30 -0.89 -11.71
C PHE A 109 -6.23 -1.51 -13.10
N VAL A 110 -6.12 -0.65 -14.11
CA VAL A 110 -6.04 -1.06 -15.52
C VAL A 110 -4.71 -0.61 -16.13
N GLY A 111 -4.23 -1.41 -17.07
CA GLY A 111 -3.09 -1.05 -17.92
C GLY A 111 -3.48 -0.16 -19.06
N VAL A 112 -2.52 0.29 -19.86
CA VAL A 112 -2.72 1.15 -21.05
C VAL A 112 -3.60 0.51 -22.14
N ARG A 113 -3.82 -0.80 -22.07
CA ARG A 113 -4.74 -1.53 -22.98
C ARG A 113 -6.17 -1.60 -22.46
N GLY A 114 -6.49 -0.90 -21.37
CA GLY A 114 -7.83 -0.85 -20.78
C GLY A 114 -8.25 -2.09 -19.99
N ARG A 115 -7.39 -3.11 -19.84
CA ARG A 115 -7.66 -4.34 -19.10
C ARG A 115 -6.89 -4.36 -17.78
N ARG A 116 -7.29 -5.23 -16.86
CA ARG A 116 -6.64 -5.44 -15.57
C ARG A 116 -5.12 -5.38 -15.68
N ILE A 117 -4.48 -4.59 -14.83
CA ILE A 117 -3.03 -4.49 -14.79
C ILE A 117 -2.41 -5.81 -14.32
N ASN A 118 -1.25 -6.17 -14.86
CA ASN A 118 -0.54 -7.36 -14.44
C ASN A 118 0.59 -7.02 -13.45
N ARG A 119 1.04 -8.04 -12.71
CA ARG A 119 2.08 -7.92 -11.67
C ARG A 119 3.39 -7.38 -12.22
N SER A 120 3.80 -7.84 -13.41
CA SER A 120 5.07 -7.42 -14.02
C SER A 120 5.05 -5.95 -14.42
N THR A 121 3.90 -5.44 -14.87
CA THR A 121 3.74 -4.01 -15.17
C THR A 121 3.90 -3.16 -13.91
N VAL A 122 3.20 -3.51 -12.81
CA VAL A 122 3.32 -2.80 -11.54
C VAL A 122 4.78 -2.80 -11.06
N GLN A 123 5.44 -3.97 -11.08
CA GLN A 123 6.82 -4.08 -10.64
C GLN A 123 7.80 -3.26 -11.50
N LYS A 124 7.59 -3.26 -12.82
CA LYS A 124 8.40 -2.43 -13.74
C LYS A 124 8.24 -0.95 -13.43
N GLN A 125 7.02 -0.50 -13.19
CA GLN A 125 6.72 0.90 -12.87
C GLN A 125 7.30 1.34 -11.53
N LEU A 126 7.19 0.51 -10.49
CA LEU A 126 7.84 0.74 -9.21
C LEU A 126 9.36 0.90 -9.36
N ASN A 127 10.01 0.01 -10.10
CA ASN A 127 11.44 0.07 -10.34
C ASN A 127 11.85 1.30 -11.17
N GLN A 128 11.08 1.64 -12.20
CA GLN A 128 11.33 2.83 -13.00
C GLN A 128 11.23 4.10 -12.16
N ARG A 129 10.20 4.20 -11.32
CA ARG A 129 10.01 5.32 -10.42
C ARG A 129 11.17 5.46 -9.42
N ALA A 130 11.60 4.34 -8.85
CA ALA A 130 12.74 4.31 -7.94
C ALA A 130 14.01 4.86 -8.61
N LEU A 131 14.26 4.47 -9.87
CA LEU A 131 15.40 4.97 -10.64
C LEU A 131 15.28 6.48 -10.92
N GLU A 132 14.11 6.97 -11.32
CA GLU A 132 13.84 8.39 -11.57
C GLU A 132 14.08 9.27 -10.33
N LYS A 133 13.78 8.74 -9.14
CA LYS A 133 13.99 9.41 -7.85
C LYS A 133 15.37 9.13 -7.24
N GLY A 134 16.27 8.47 -7.97
CA GLY A 134 17.63 8.23 -7.53
C GLY A 134 17.76 7.23 -6.38
N ALA A 135 16.76 6.38 -6.18
CA ALA A 135 16.83 5.35 -5.15
C ALA A 135 18.00 4.39 -5.41
N PRO A 136 18.87 4.11 -4.41
CA PRO A 136 20.09 3.32 -4.61
C PRO A 136 19.82 1.82 -4.80
N ARG A 137 18.59 1.36 -4.61
CA ARG A 137 18.16 -0.04 -4.73
C ARG A 137 16.84 -0.14 -5.49
N SER A 138 16.61 -1.29 -6.13
CA SER A 138 15.30 -1.56 -6.72
C SER A 138 14.23 -1.63 -5.64
N VAL A 139 13.15 -0.85 -5.81
CA VAL A 139 12.01 -0.88 -4.93
C VAL A 139 11.05 -1.98 -5.35
N HIS A 140 10.70 -2.85 -4.42
CA HIS A 140 9.75 -3.92 -4.68
C HIS A 140 8.52 -3.78 -3.76
N PRO A 141 7.37 -4.34 -4.15
CA PRO A 141 6.15 -4.33 -3.32
C PRO A 141 6.37 -4.84 -1.89
N HIS A 142 7.30 -5.77 -1.70
CA HIS A 142 7.65 -6.27 -0.36
C HIS A 142 8.34 -5.23 0.52
N LEU A 143 9.12 -4.32 -0.06
CA LEU A 143 9.74 -3.23 0.69
C LEU A 143 8.67 -2.27 1.22
N LEU A 144 7.74 -1.83 0.36
CA LEU A 144 6.63 -0.95 0.75
C LEU A 144 5.77 -1.58 1.85
N ARG A 145 5.47 -2.87 1.71
CA ARG A 145 4.75 -3.62 2.73
C ARG A 145 5.54 -3.75 4.04
N HIS A 146 6.86 -3.93 3.98
CA HIS A 146 7.72 -4.00 5.16
C HIS A 146 7.76 -2.65 5.88
N SER A 147 7.90 -1.56 5.14
CA SER A 147 7.86 -0.20 5.70
C SER A 147 6.52 0.08 6.38
N PHE A 148 5.39 -0.28 5.74
CA PHE A 148 4.08 -0.22 6.37
C PHE A 148 4.04 -0.98 7.70
N ALA A 149 4.50 -2.25 7.70
CA ALA A 149 4.50 -3.09 8.90
C ALA A 149 5.36 -2.50 10.02
N SER A 150 6.53 -1.95 9.69
CA SER A 150 7.44 -1.33 10.66
C SER A 150 6.85 -0.07 11.26
N HIS A 151 6.32 0.84 10.44
CA HIS A 151 5.70 2.09 10.91
C HIS A 151 4.46 1.81 11.76
N LEU A 152 3.64 0.85 11.34
CA LEU A 152 2.45 0.48 12.10
C LEU A 152 2.83 -0.14 13.45
N LEU A 153 3.86 -0.98 13.49
CA LEU A 153 4.35 -1.59 14.73
C LEU A 153 4.93 -0.53 15.69
N GLU A 154 5.73 0.40 15.17
CA GLU A 154 6.32 1.49 15.96
C GLU A 154 5.25 2.40 16.56
N SER A 155 4.18 2.64 15.82
CA SER A 155 3.11 3.54 16.23
C SER A 155 2.09 2.88 17.15
N SER A 156 1.74 1.61 16.91
CA SER A 156 0.74 0.87 17.69
C SER A 156 1.31 0.10 18.86
N GLY A 157 2.58 -0.32 18.79
CA GLY A 157 3.21 -1.23 19.74
C GLY A 157 2.62 -2.65 19.75
N ASP A 158 1.65 -2.94 18.88
CA ASP A 158 0.93 -4.22 18.85
C ASP A 158 1.35 -5.09 17.65
N LEU A 159 2.38 -5.91 17.88
CA LEU A 159 2.88 -6.86 16.89
C LEU A 159 1.80 -7.84 16.39
N ARG A 160 0.87 -8.24 17.27
CA ARG A 160 -0.17 -9.19 16.92
C ARG A 160 -1.17 -8.58 15.96
N ALA A 161 -1.62 -7.37 16.24
CA ALA A 161 -2.50 -6.61 15.36
C ALA A 161 -1.90 -6.42 13.96
N VAL A 162 -0.62 -6.06 13.89
CA VAL A 162 0.12 -5.91 12.63
C VAL A 162 0.20 -7.22 11.86
N GLN A 163 0.50 -8.35 12.53
CA GLN A 163 0.55 -9.67 11.89
C GLN A 163 -0.79 -10.11 11.32
N GLU A 164 -1.88 -9.85 12.05
CA GLU A 164 -3.24 -10.16 11.61
C GLU A 164 -3.62 -9.34 10.37
N LEU A 165 -3.38 -8.05 10.40
CA LEU A 165 -3.63 -7.13 9.30
C LEU A 165 -2.86 -7.53 8.03
N LEU A 166 -1.64 -8.00 8.19
CA LEU A 166 -0.82 -8.52 7.10
C LEU A 166 -1.25 -9.91 6.61
N GLY A 167 -2.17 -10.59 7.29
CA GLY A 167 -2.68 -11.91 6.88
C GLY A 167 -1.61 -13.01 6.99
N HIS A 168 -0.88 -13.09 8.11
CA HIS A 168 -0.02 -14.22 8.44
C HIS A 168 -0.86 -15.43 8.87
N ALA A 169 -0.67 -16.58 8.21
CA ALA A 169 -1.60 -17.70 8.17
C ALA A 169 -1.72 -18.55 9.45
N ASN A 170 -1.08 -18.22 10.55
CA ASN A 170 -0.97 -19.10 11.71
C ASN A 170 -1.74 -18.70 12.98
N ILE A 171 -2.65 -17.73 12.90
CA ILE A 171 -3.48 -17.37 14.03
C ILE A 171 -4.94 -17.55 13.62
N SER A 172 -5.69 -18.39 14.37
CA SER A 172 -7.10 -18.66 14.11
C SER A 172 -7.92 -17.38 14.38
N THR A 173 -8.46 -16.76 13.34
CA THR A 173 -8.77 -15.34 13.35
C THR A 173 -10.14 -15.00 12.81
N THR A 174 -11.17 -15.52 13.42
CA THR A 174 -12.52 -15.04 13.12
C THR A 174 -13.07 -14.10 14.23
N GLN A 175 -12.38 -13.88 15.32
CA GLN A 175 -12.93 -13.22 16.51
C GLN A 175 -12.25 -11.93 16.98
N ILE A 176 -11.16 -11.44 16.36
CA ILE A 176 -10.33 -10.37 16.96
C ILE A 176 -10.47 -8.99 16.30
N TYR A 177 -11.13 -8.90 15.14
CA TYR A 177 -11.37 -7.60 14.48
C TYR A 177 -12.30 -6.64 15.25
N THR A 178 -12.99 -7.11 16.28
CA THR A 178 -13.89 -6.30 17.12
C THR A 178 -13.15 -5.42 18.13
N HIS A 179 -11.86 -5.60 18.35
CA HIS A 179 -11.06 -4.81 19.29
C HIS A 179 -9.99 -3.94 18.63
N LEU A 180 -9.74 -4.09 17.34
CA LEU A 180 -8.89 -3.17 16.59
C LEU A 180 -9.73 -1.95 16.19
N ASP A 181 -9.44 -0.82 16.79
CA ASP A 181 -9.97 0.46 16.34
C ASP A 181 -9.28 0.83 15.01
N PHE A 182 -9.93 0.44 13.90
CA PHE A 182 -9.42 0.72 12.55
C PHE A 182 -9.31 2.23 12.29
N GLN A 183 -10.12 3.05 12.96
CA GLN A 183 -10.03 4.50 12.89
C GLN A 183 -8.72 4.96 13.53
N HIS A 184 -8.37 4.40 14.69
CA HIS A 184 -7.12 4.69 15.35
C HIS A 184 -5.90 4.29 14.50
N LEU A 185 -5.95 3.12 13.84
CA LEU A 185 -4.89 2.68 12.93
C LEU A 185 -4.74 3.59 11.70
N ALA A 186 -5.84 4.06 11.14
CA ALA A 186 -5.83 5.01 10.04
C ALA A 186 -5.27 6.38 10.47
N GLU A 187 -5.63 6.87 11.67
CA GLU A 187 -5.08 8.10 12.24
C GLU A 187 -3.57 8.00 12.54
N VAL A 188 -3.14 6.86 13.06
CA VAL A 188 -1.72 6.57 13.30
C VAL A 188 -0.96 6.56 11.98
N TYR A 189 -1.53 5.94 10.95
CA TYR A 189 -0.97 5.94 9.60
C TYR A 189 -0.88 7.35 9.04
N ASP A 190 -1.97 8.14 9.09
CA ASP A 190 -1.99 9.50 8.57
C ASP A 190 -1.00 10.45 9.30
N LYS A 191 -0.67 10.17 10.57
CA LYS A 191 0.37 10.89 11.32
C LYS A 191 1.79 10.47 10.96
N ALA A 192 1.96 9.21 10.56
CA ALA A 192 3.26 8.65 10.17
C ALA A 192 3.53 8.76 8.67
N HIS A 193 2.57 9.25 7.89
CA HIS A 193 2.74 9.47 6.45
C HIS A 193 3.77 10.56 6.20
N PRO A 194 4.81 10.30 5.40
CA PRO A 194 5.86 11.25 5.08
C PRO A 194 5.34 12.50 4.35
#